data_c04e48c640c16e23f26de7b0b708b1a3
#
_entry.id   c04e48c640c16e23f26de7b0b708b1a3
#
_cell.length_a   1.000
_cell.length_b   1.000
_cell.length_c   1.000
_cell.angle_alpha   90.00
_cell.angle_beta   90.00
_cell.angle_gamma   90.00
#
_symmetry.space_group_name_H-M   'P 1'
#
loop_
_entity.id
_entity.type
_entity.pdbx_description
1 polymer ?
#
loop_
_entity_poly.entity_id
_entity_poly.type
_entity_poly.pdbx_seq_one_letter_code
_entity_poly.pdbx_strand_id
1 'polypeptide(L)'
;IGMENVISYINEHFTGKITIQTLAEQAMLSQYHFIRMFKSYTSFTPHEYIVNIRISAAKYMLKNTGLSVKDIGLDAGFPSESAFCTAFKKKMGITPTEYRNSMA
;
A
#
# COMPACT_ATOMS: atom_id res chain seq x y z
N ILE A 1 7.47 -13.46 17.61
CA ILE A 1 7.09 -12.10 17.62
C ILE A 1 5.82 -11.89 16.82
N GLY A 2 4.94 -11.05 17.32
CA GLY A 2 3.58 -10.99 16.81
C GLY A 2 3.40 -10.26 15.50
N MET A 3 2.26 -10.50 14.87
CA MET A 3 1.87 -9.80 13.64
C MET A 3 1.73 -8.30 13.85
N GLU A 4 1.44 -7.87 15.07
CA GLU A 4 1.33 -6.45 15.38
C GLU A 4 2.61 -5.67 15.09
N ASN A 5 3.77 -6.28 15.36
CA ASN A 5 5.05 -5.64 15.05
C ASN A 5 5.28 -5.52 13.56
N VAL A 6 4.88 -6.55 12.81
CA VAL A 6 4.98 -6.53 11.34
C VAL A 6 4.08 -5.44 10.77
N ILE A 7 2.86 -5.33 11.27
CA ILE A 7 1.91 -4.32 10.81
C ILE A 7 2.41 -2.92 11.14
N SER A 8 2.97 -2.72 12.35
CA SER A 8 3.57 -1.42 12.70
C SER A 8 4.71 -1.07 11.75
N TYR A 9 5.55 -2.04 11.43
CA TYR A 9 6.64 -1.82 10.48
C TYR A 9 6.10 -1.39 9.11
N ILE A 10 5.05 -2.06 8.63
CA ILE A 10 4.44 -1.70 7.35
C ILE A 10 3.91 -0.27 7.41
N ASN A 11 3.21 0.09 8.48
CA ASN A 11 2.66 1.44 8.62
C ASN A 11 3.72 2.52 8.65
N GLU A 12 4.91 2.20 9.16
CA GLU A 12 6.01 3.17 9.23
C GLU A 12 6.82 3.23 7.94
N HIS A 13 6.80 2.18 7.12
CA HIS A 13 7.70 2.06 5.97
C HIS A 13 7.02 1.85 4.64
N PHE A 14 5.70 1.99 4.55
CA PHE A 14 4.98 1.65 3.31
C PHE A 14 5.37 2.55 2.13
N THR A 15 5.93 3.73 2.38
CA THR A 15 6.36 4.62 1.29
C THR A 15 7.68 4.17 0.66
N GLY A 16 8.38 3.23 1.27
CA GLY A 16 9.60 2.67 0.75
C GLY A 16 9.41 1.26 0.24
N LYS A 17 10.53 0.63 -0.10
CA LYS A 17 10.49 -0.74 -0.59
C LYS A 17 10.32 -1.72 0.58
N ILE A 18 9.30 -2.55 0.49
CA ILE A 18 9.05 -3.61 1.48
C ILE A 18 8.97 -4.93 0.73
N THR A 19 9.70 -5.94 1.20
CA THR A 19 9.67 -7.28 0.60
C THR A 19 9.03 -8.28 1.55
N ILE A 20 8.41 -9.30 0.99
CA ILE A 20 7.85 -10.40 1.77
C ILE A 20 8.94 -11.08 2.58
N GLN A 21 10.13 -11.23 1.99
CA GLN A 21 11.24 -11.86 2.70
C GLN A 21 11.57 -11.12 4.00
N THR A 22 11.69 -9.79 3.93
CA THR A 22 12.00 -9.00 5.12
C THR A 22 10.92 -9.15 6.19
N LEU A 23 9.66 -9.10 5.79
CA LEU A 23 8.55 -9.22 6.73
C LEU A 23 8.50 -10.62 7.37
N ALA A 24 8.72 -11.66 6.56
CA ALA A 24 8.73 -13.02 7.06
C ALA A 24 9.87 -13.22 8.05
N GLU A 25 11.04 -12.64 7.76
CA GLU A 25 12.18 -12.72 8.68
C GLU A 25 11.88 -12.06 10.01
N GLN A 26 11.20 -10.91 9.99
CA GLN A 26 10.80 -10.24 11.22
C GLN A 26 9.84 -11.09 12.05
N ALA A 27 8.98 -11.84 11.38
CA ALA A 27 8.03 -12.72 12.05
C ALA A 27 8.64 -14.07 12.41
N MET A 28 9.90 -14.32 12.01
CA MET A 28 10.60 -15.58 12.23
C MET A 28 9.87 -16.76 11.60
N LEU A 29 9.34 -16.53 10.40
CA LEU A 29 8.57 -17.54 9.65
C LEU A 29 9.13 -17.67 8.24
N SER A 30 8.87 -18.82 7.61
CA SER A 30 9.07 -18.94 6.17
C SER A 30 8.11 -18.00 5.46
N GLN A 31 8.44 -17.65 4.20
CA GLN A 31 7.55 -16.77 3.43
C GLN A 31 6.16 -17.38 3.27
N TYR A 32 6.10 -18.68 3.01
CA TYR A 32 4.82 -19.37 2.84
C TYR A 32 3.95 -19.26 4.10
N HIS A 33 4.51 -19.58 5.25
CA HIS A 33 3.78 -19.51 6.52
C HIS A 33 3.41 -18.07 6.88
N PHE A 34 4.33 -17.14 6.60
CA PHE A 34 4.07 -15.73 6.87
C PHE A 34 2.86 -15.23 6.11
N ILE A 35 2.81 -15.50 4.79
CA ILE A 35 1.70 -15.03 3.96
C ILE A 35 0.37 -15.59 4.48
N ARG A 36 0.36 -16.88 4.82
CA ARG A 36 -0.87 -17.51 5.34
C ARG A 36 -1.31 -16.91 6.67
N MET A 37 -0.36 -16.74 7.58
CA MET A 37 -0.69 -16.18 8.90
C MET A 37 -1.10 -14.72 8.80
N PHE A 38 -0.44 -13.96 7.95
CA PHE A 38 -0.78 -12.56 7.75
C PHE A 38 -2.21 -12.43 7.21
N LYS A 39 -2.57 -13.24 6.21
CA LYS A 39 -3.91 -13.21 5.66
C LYS A 39 -4.95 -13.65 6.69
N SER A 40 -4.63 -14.65 7.49
CA SER A 40 -5.53 -15.08 8.56
C SER A 40 -5.77 -13.96 9.57
N TYR A 41 -4.73 -13.19 9.88
CA TYR A 41 -4.80 -12.13 10.88
C TYR A 41 -5.48 -10.86 10.36
N THR A 42 -5.20 -10.48 9.10
CA THR A 42 -5.66 -9.19 8.55
C THR A 42 -6.78 -9.32 7.53
N SER A 43 -7.06 -10.52 7.04
CA SER A 43 -7.95 -10.80 5.92
C SER A 43 -7.38 -10.42 4.56
N PHE A 44 -6.13 -9.93 4.50
CA PHE A 44 -5.47 -9.54 3.28
C PHE A 44 -4.11 -10.20 3.18
N THR A 45 -3.66 -10.46 1.95
CA THR A 45 -2.25 -10.83 1.78
C THR A 45 -1.38 -9.62 2.13
N PRO A 46 -0.08 -9.83 2.45
CA PRO A 46 0.79 -8.68 2.73
C PRO A 46 0.83 -7.67 1.58
N HIS A 47 0.86 -8.14 0.34
CA HIS A 47 0.88 -7.25 -0.81
C HIS A 47 -0.40 -6.41 -0.88
N GLU A 48 -1.56 -7.05 -0.75
CA GLU A 48 -2.85 -6.34 -0.75
C GLU A 48 -2.91 -5.31 0.36
N TYR A 49 -2.42 -5.67 1.54
CA TYR A 49 -2.43 -4.77 2.69
C TYR A 49 -1.60 -3.52 2.43
N ILE A 50 -0.39 -3.71 1.88
CA ILE A 50 0.49 -2.58 1.56
C ILE A 50 -0.12 -1.69 0.49
N VAL A 51 -0.70 -2.28 -0.57
CA VAL A 51 -1.35 -1.50 -1.62
C VAL A 51 -2.51 -0.70 -1.04
N ASN A 52 -3.31 -1.30 -0.16
CA ASN A 52 -4.45 -0.60 0.45
C ASN A 52 -4.00 0.62 1.26
N ILE A 53 -2.90 0.50 2.01
CA ILE A 53 -2.37 1.63 2.78
C ILE A 53 -1.88 2.73 1.83
N ARG A 54 -1.16 2.35 0.78
CA ARG A 54 -0.67 3.30 -0.21
C ARG A 54 -1.81 4.04 -0.91
N ILE A 55 -2.87 3.32 -1.26
CA ILE A 55 -4.04 3.94 -1.88
C ILE A 55 -4.71 4.94 -0.92
N SER A 56 -4.82 4.58 0.36
CA SER A 56 -5.41 5.50 1.34
C SER A 56 -4.58 6.78 1.47
N ALA A 57 -3.26 6.66 1.51
CA ALA A 57 -2.38 7.83 1.56
C ALA A 57 -2.53 8.68 0.30
N ALA A 58 -2.61 8.03 -0.87
CA ALA A 58 -2.76 8.75 -2.13
C ALA A 58 -4.09 9.48 -2.21
N LYS A 59 -5.17 8.87 -1.73
CA LYS A 59 -6.49 9.52 -1.69
C LYS A 59 -6.43 10.83 -0.89
N TYR A 60 -5.76 10.80 0.26
CA TYR A 60 -5.60 12.00 1.07
C TYR A 60 -4.84 13.08 0.30
N MET A 61 -3.73 12.69 -0.35
CA MET A 61 -2.92 13.67 -1.10
C MET A 61 -3.64 14.22 -2.32
N LEU A 62 -4.43 13.40 -3.00
CA LEU A 62 -5.21 13.86 -4.15
C LEU A 62 -6.19 14.96 -3.77
N LYS A 63 -6.78 14.86 -2.58
CA LYS A 63 -7.76 15.83 -2.11
C LYS A 63 -7.16 17.04 -1.43
N ASN A 64 -6.01 16.88 -0.79
CA ASN A 64 -5.48 17.90 0.12
C ASN A 64 -4.22 18.59 -0.39
N THR A 65 -3.73 18.23 -1.57
CA THR A 65 -2.54 18.86 -2.15
C THR A 65 -2.76 19.14 -3.62
N GLY A 66 -1.88 20.01 -4.17
CA GLY A 66 -1.85 20.25 -5.62
C GLY A 66 -0.78 19.42 -6.33
N LEU A 67 -0.21 18.42 -5.67
CA LEU A 67 0.82 17.60 -6.26
C LEU A 67 0.30 16.85 -7.50
N SER A 68 1.19 16.58 -8.45
CA SER A 68 0.82 15.83 -9.63
C SER A 68 0.46 14.39 -9.27
N VAL A 69 -0.32 13.75 -10.13
CA VAL A 69 -0.65 12.33 -9.95
C VAL A 69 0.61 11.49 -9.88
N LYS A 70 1.61 11.80 -10.73
CA LYS A 70 2.88 11.08 -10.72
C LYS A 70 3.56 11.20 -9.36
N ASP A 71 3.69 12.43 -8.85
CA ASP A 71 4.38 12.65 -7.59
C ASP A 71 3.64 12.00 -6.43
N ILE A 72 2.32 12.06 -6.44
CA ILE A 72 1.52 11.40 -5.40
C ILE A 72 1.75 9.90 -5.39
N GLY A 73 1.75 9.27 -6.56
CA GLY A 73 1.98 7.82 -6.64
C GLY A 73 3.34 7.43 -6.10
N LEU A 74 4.39 8.18 -6.48
CA LEU A 74 5.73 7.90 -6.00
C LEU A 74 5.85 8.16 -4.50
N ASP A 75 5.29 9.26 -4.02
CA ASP A 75 5.34 9.60 -2.58
C ASP A 75 4.58 8.59 -1.74
N ALA A 76 3.52 8.00 -2.29
CA ALA A 76 2.75 6.98 -1.58
C ALA A 76 3.45 5.61 -1.57
N GLY A 77 4.55 5.46 -2.33
CA GLY A 77 5.35 4.25 -2.30
C GLY A 77 5.27 3.36 -3.53
N PHE A 78 4.52 3.78 -4.56
CA PHE A 78 4.45 2.99 -5.80
C PHE A 78 5.72 3.17 -6.62
N PRO A 79 6.16 2.12 -7.32
CA PRO A 79 7.40 2.18 -8.09
C PRO A 79 7.34 3.07 -9.31
N SER A 80 6.13 3.38 -9.82
CA SER A 80 5.97 4.20 -11.00
C SER A 80 4.56 4.78 -11.02
N GLU A 81 4.37 5.82 -11.85
CA GLU A 81 3.04 6.38 -12.06
C GLU A 81 2.08 5.34 -12.63
N SER A 82 2.56 4.54 -13.58
CA SER A 82 1.74 3.50 -14.21
C SER A 82 1.25 2.47 -13.18
N ALA A 83 2.15 2.02 -12.31
CA ALA A 83 1.78 1.07 -11.25
C ALA A 83 0.74 1.67 -10.31
N PHE A 84 0.91 2.94 -9.97
CA PHE A 84 -0.04 3.65 -9.12
C PHE A 84 -1.41 3.74 -9.76
N CYS A 85 -1.46 4.23 -11.00
CA CYS A 85 -2.74 4.43 -11.68
C CYS A 85 -3.49 3.10 -11.86
N THR A 86 -2.78 2.04 -12.20
CA THR A 86 -3.38 0.71 -12.35
C THR A 86 -3.96 0.22 -11.03
N ALA A 87 -3.19 0.31 -9.95
CA ALA A 87 -3.65 -0.13 -8.64
C ALA A 87 -4.82 0.71 -8.14
N PHE A 88 -4.74 2.02 -8.33
CA PHE A 88 -5.79 2.94 -7.88
C PHE A 88 -7.11 2.65 -8.57
N LYS A 89 -7.08 2.55 -9.91
CA LYS A 89 -8.31 2.28 -10.67
C LYS A 89 -8.89 0.91 -10.31
N LYS A 90 -8.04 -0.09 -10.13
CA LYS A 90 -8.51 -1.42 -9.74
C LYS A 90 -9.22 -1.38 -8.38
N LYS A 91 -8.68 -0.63 -7.44
CA LYS A 91 -9.23 -0.55 -6.09
C LYS A 91 -10.44 0.38 -6.00
N MET A 92 -10.36 1.53 -6.66
CA MET A 92 -11.36 2.60 -6.51
C MET A 92 -12.41 2.61 -7.61
N GLY A 93 -12.18 1.94 -8.73
CA GLY A 93 -13.08 1.93 -9.86
C GLY A 93 -12.92 3.12 -10.79
N ILE A 94 -12.19 4.14 -10.40
CA ILE A 94 -11.94 5.34 -11.22
C ILE A 94 -10.45 5.70 -11.14
N THR A 95 -10.00 6.54 -12.06
CA THR A 95 -8.60 6.97 -12.10
C THR A 95 -8.32 7.97 -10.98
N PRO A 96 -7.04 8.17 -10.62
CA PRO A 96 -6.68 9.20 -9.65
C PRO A 96 -7.16 10.60 -10.05
N THR A 97 -7.06 10.95 -11.34
CA THR A 97 -7.51 12.25 -11.82
C THR A 97 -9.02 12.39 -11.66
N GLU A 98 -9.77 11.35 -12.05
CA GLU A 98 -11.22 11.35 -11.87
C GLU A 98 -11.59 11.48 -10.41
N TYR A 99 -10.87 10.78 -9.53
CA TYR A 99 -11.12 10.85 -8.11
C TYR A 99 -10.90 12.27 -7.57
N ARG A 100 -9.79 12.89 -7.96
CA ARG A 100 -9.50 14.28 -7.55
C ARG A 100 -10.60 15.22 -7.99
N ASN A 101 -11.07 15.08 -9.21
CA ASN A 101 -12.07 15.99 -9.78
C ASN A 101 -13.47 15.74 -9.27
N SER A 102 -13.76 14.53 -8.78
CA SER A 102 -15.10 14.18 -8.33
C SER A 102 -15.51 14.87 -7.04
N MET A 103 -14.55 15.51 -6.36
CA MET A 103 -14.77 16.12 -5.06
C MET A 103 -14.73 17.64 -5.10
N ALA A 104 -14.93 18.18 -6.26
CA ALA A 104 -14.93 19.63 -6.44
C ALA A 104 -16.04 20.29 -5.65
#